data_5ebcd4abd603b08701bf77be91e85e34
#
_entry.id   5ebcd4abd603b08701bf77be91e85e34
#
_cell.length_a   1.000
_cell.length_b   1.000
_cell.length_c   1.000
_cell.angle_alpha   90.00
_cell.angle_beta   90.00
_cell.angle_gamma   90.00
#
_symmetry.space_group_name_H-M   'P 1'
#
loop_
_entity.id
_entity.type
_entity.pdbx_description
1 polymer ?
#
loop_
_entity_poly.entity_id
_entity_poly.type
_entity_poly.pdbx_seq_one_letter_code
_entity_poly.pdbx_strand_id
1 'polypeptide(L)'
;MSDRLYKWVKKFNETDEEIYVNDIPNSEAYEWLKSEIPLFECPDKAVEQTYYFRWWTYRKHIKHTPEGYVITEFLPNVPWSGRYNTINAAVSHHIREGRWLKNASKYLKDYIKFFLDDKEGAHKYSVDFLYAINDFCGVCGDLNYDEAFFESICDYYERWEKEHGIANGMFWSYDDRDAMEYSISGTRDGKCVKGIRPTLNSYMYADAAAIAEFAKKAGKTELFEKYHKKAEKLRRLISNTLLCGNFYKAIHPENEDFNKISQADMADVPRELIGYIPWCYGIPDSESGQCFDFLEDKNIFCAETGLATAEQCDKRFLFDAPHECLWNGYVWPFATSQTLNALRNYIVNYNAEDKYKSLYARIFVKYAHMHTIIKGGETLPWIDEVMHPYRSEWTSREYLKNAGWPEDLGGYERGKDYNHSTFCDLLITGIAGVIPNSDKFKVLPSIPNGWEWFKLEGVHFRADTYTIIYDKTGEKYGMGKGIIVQRH
;
A
#
# COMPACT_ATOMS: atom_id res chain seq x y z
N MET A 1 25.84 -1.82 11.34
CA MET A 1 24.79 -2.05 10.32
C MET A 1 25.26 -1.83 8.89
N SER A 2 26.13 -0.88 8.62
CA SER A 2 26.70 -0.63 7.27
C SER A 2 27.27 -1.87 6.56
N ASP A 3 28.03 -2.71 7.29
CA ASP A 3 28.58 -3.95 6.72
C ASP A 3 27.51 -4.99 6.34
N ARG A 4 26.37 -4.98 7.04
CA ARG A 4 25.23 -5.84 6.68
C ARG A 4 24.56 -5.34 5.41
N LEU A 5 24.30 -4.04 5.30
CA LEU A 5 23.77 -3.42 4.09
C LEU A 5 24.68 -3.73 2.89
N TYR A 6 26.00 -3.57 3.04
CA TYR A 6 26.95 -3.88 1.98
C TYR A 6 26.82 -5.32 1.48
N LYS A 7 26.74 -6.30 2.40
CA LYS A 7 26.59 -7.72 2.05
C LYS A 7 25.28 -8.00 1.29
N TRP A 8 24.17 -7.38 1.71
CA TRP A 8 22.88 -7.53 1.02
C TRP A 8 22.91 -6.91 -0.37
N VAL A 9 23.37 -5.67 -0.49
CA VAL A 9 23.44 -4.97 -1.79
C VAL A 9 24.37 -5.71 -2.76
N LYS A 10 25.52 -6.17 -2.29
CA LYS A 10 26.43 -6.99 -3.10
C LYS A 10 25.72 -8.23 -3.65
N LYS A 11 25.01 -8.97 -2.79
CA LYS A 11 24.23 -10.15 -3.19
C LYS A 11 23.16 -9.81 -4.24
N PHE A 12 22.43 -8.70 -4.05
CA PHE A 12 21.38 -8.29 -5.00
C PHE A 12 21.98 -7.91 -6.35
N ASN A 13 23.06 -7.14 -6.35
CA ASN A 13 23.75 -6.75 -7.59
C ASN A 13 24.33 -7.96 -8.34
N GLU A 14 24.87 -8.97 -7.63
CA GLU A 14 25.44 -10.19 -8.24
C GLU A 14 24.36 -11.08 -8.91
N THR A 15 23.09 -10.97 -8.49
CA THR A 15 21.99 -11.78 -9.02
C THR A 15 21.07 -11.01 -9.99
N ASP A 16 21.35 -9.72 -10.22
CA ASP A 16 20.56 -8.87 -11.11
C ASP A 16 21.32 -8.56 -12.41
N GLU A 17 20.70 -8.86 -13.53
CA GLU A 17 21.26 -8.59 -14.86
C GLU A 17 21.15 -7.11 -15.26
N GLU A 18 20.47 -6.27 -14.46
CA GLU A 18 20.25 -4.83 -14.71
C GLU A 18 19.77 -4.54 -16.15
N ILE A 19 18.77 -5.31 -16.61
CA ILE A 19 18.25 -5.24 -17.99
C ILE A 19 17.66 -3.88 -18.36
N TYR A 20 17.34 -3.03 -17.37
CA TYR A 20 16.86 -1.66 -17.57
C TYR A 20 17.87 -0.65 -17.06
N VAL A 21 18.08 0.42 -17.83
CA VAL A 21 18.90 1.55 -17.41
C VAL A 21 18.15 2.33 -16.34
N ASN A 22 18.75 2.45 -15.16
CA ASN A 22 18.20 3.18 -14.02
C ASN A 22 19.01 4.44 -13.74
N ASP A 23 18.33 5.52 -13.31
CA ASP A 23 18.99 6.79 -12.95
C ASP A 23 19.95 6.62 -11.77
N ILE A 24 19.64 5.66 -10.89
CA ILE A 24 20.53 5.23 -9.81
C ILE A 24 20.91 3.76 -10.10
N PRO A 25 22.03 3.49 -10.78
CA PRO A 25 22.41 2.14 -11.22
C PRO A 25 22.86 1.24 -10.05
N ASN A 26 22.97 -0.07 -10.32
CA ASN A 26 23.42 -1.05 -9.33
C ASN A 26 24.79 -0.72 -8.73
N SER A 27 25.69 -0.12 -9.53
CA SER A 27 27.01 0.33 -9.07
C SER A 27 26.95 1.41 -7.98
N GLU A 28 25.88 2.21 -7.93
CA GLU A 28 25.67 3.28 -6.96
C GLU A 28 24.73 2.86 -5.81
N ALA A 29 24.11 1.67 -5.91
CA ALA A 29 23.06 1.23 -4.99
C ALA A 29 23.49 1.27 -3.51
N TYR A 30 24.72 0.83 -3.20
CA TYR A 30 25.19 0.80 -1.82
C TYR A 30 25.32 2.19 -1.21
N GLU A 31 25.97 3.12 -1.91
CA GLU A 31 26.18 4.47 -1.38
C GLU A 31 24.85 5.23 -1.28
N TRP A 32 23.96 5.04 -2.26
CA TRP A 32 22.62 5.63 -2.21
C TRP A 32 21.81 5.10 -1.02
N LEU A 33 21.70 3.78 -0.87
CA LEU A 33 20.95 3.16 0.23
C LEU A 33 21.52 3.57 1.60
N LYS A 34 22.86 3.55 1.74
CA LYS A 34 23.53 3.96 2.97
C LYS A 34 23.23 5.40 3.36
N SER A 35 23.05 6.29 2.39
CA SER A 35 22.76 7.71 2.62
C SER A 35 21.29 8.02 2.83
N GLU A 36 20.39 7.20 2.27
CA GLU A 36 18.96 7.55 2.16
C GLU A 36 18.04 6.77 3.10
N ILE A 37 18.33 5.53 3.43
CA ILE A 37 17.38 4.66 4.14
C ILE A 37 17.68 4.51 5.63
N PRO A 38 16.67 4.29 6.48
CA PRO A 38 16.89 3.78 7.82
C PRO A 38 17.51 2.38 7.77
N LEU A 39 18.51 2.11 8.62
CA LEU A 39 19.17 0.81 8.67
C LEU A 39 18.46 -0.11 9.66
N PHE A 40 18.26 -1.38 9.30
CA PHE A 40 17.52 -2.35 10.10
C PHE A 40 18.32 -3.63 10.33
N GLU A 41 18.20 -4.19 11.52
CA GLU A 41 18.68 -5.53 11.83
C GLU A 41 17.73 -6.26 12.79
N CYS A 42 17.55 -7.55 12.55
CA CYS A 42 16.74 -8.44 13.37
C CYS A 42 17.26 -9.89 13.34
N PRO A 43 16.73 -10.81 14.16
CA PRO A 43 17.15 -12.20 14.15
C PRO A 43 16.65 -12.97 12.90
N ASP A 44 15.59 -12.52 12.25
CA ASP A 44 15.00 -13.13 11.05
C ASP A 44 15.70 -12.63 9.78
N LYS A 45 16.46 -13.52 9.16
CA LYS A 45 17.24 -13.20 7.97
C LYS A 45 16.40 -12.95 6.73
N ALA A 46 15.24 -13.58 6.61
CA ALA A 46 14.35 -13.36 5.47
C ALA A 46 13.71 -11.97 5.55
N VAL A 47 13.26 -11.55 6.74
CA VAL A 47 12.73 -10.19 6.95
C VAL A 47 13.82 -9.13 6.71
N GLU A 48 15.04 -9.33 7.24
CA GLU A 48 16.16 -8.41 7.02
C GLU A 48 16.52 -8.32 5.52
N GLN A 49 16.59 -9.45 4.82
CA GLN A 49 16.85 -9.50 3.37
C GLN A 49 15.78 -8.76 2.59
N THR A 50 14.50 -9.04 2.87
CA THR A 50 13.37 -8.41 2.16
C THR A 50 13.33 -6.90 2.41
N TYR A 51 13.62 -6.43 3.62
CA TYR A 51 13.70 -5.00 3.92
C TYR A 51 14.71 -4.28 3.02
N TYR A 52 15.95 -4.79 2.94
CA TYR A 52 16.96 -4.18 2.09
C TYR A 52 16.70 -4.39 0.59
N PHE A 53 16.10 -5.53 0.22
CA PHE A 53 15.72 -5.80 -1.16
C PHE A 53 14.64 -4.83 -1.65
N ARG A 54 13.61 -4.55 -0.83
CA ARG A 54 12.54 -3.61 -1.19
C ARG A 54 13.07 -2.18 -1.34
N TRP A 55 13.99 -1.73 -0.52
CA TRP A 55 14.68 -0.46 -0.73
C TRP A 55 15.57 -0.48 -1.98
N TRP A 56 16.24 -1.60 -2.22
CA TRP A 56 17.08 -1.76 -3.39
C TRP A 56 16.27 -1.75 -4.69
N THR A 57 15.07 -2.35 -4.73
CA THR A 57 14.15 -2.23 -5.88
C THR A 57 13.55 -0.84 -5.98
N TYR A 58 13.06 -0.25 -4.88
CA TYR A 58 12.45 1.09 -4.88
C TYR A 58 13.35 2.14 -5.55
N ARG A 59 14.67 2.14 -5.30
CA ARG A 59 15.60 3.07 -5.95
C ARG A 59 15.59 2.99 -7.47
N LYS A 60 15.37 1.80 -8.06
CA LYS A 60 15.34 1.60 -9.52
C LYS A 60 14.20 2.36 -10.18
N HIS A 61 13.14 2.61 -9.44
CA HIS A 61 11.93 3.26 -9.92
C HIS A 61 11.97 4.79 -9.81
N ILE A 62 12.96 5.36 -9.11
CA ILE A 62 13.16 6.81 -9.06
C ILE A 62 13.75 7.26 -10.39
N LYS A 63 13.05 8.18 -11.08
CA LYS A 63 13.46 8.73 -12.38
C LYS A 63 13.53 10.25 -12.28
N HIS A 64 14.59 10.82 -12.86
CA HIS A 64 14.72 12.27 -13.00
C HIS A 64 14.26 12.68 -14.39
N THR A 65 13.25 13.53 -14.45
CA THR A 65 12.62 14.02 -15.67
C THR A 65 12.82 15.53 -15.82
N PRO A 66 12.52 16.13 -16.98
CA PRO A 66 12.51 17.59 -17.11
C PRO A 66 11.57 18.32 -16.15
N GLU A 67 10.58 17.61 -15.56
CA GLU A 67 9.61 18.17 -14.62
C GLU A 67 9.94 17.83 -13.15
N GLY A 68 11.12 17.26 -12.88
CA GLY A 68 11.55 16.80 -11.57
C GLY A 68 11.51 15.29 -11.41
N TYR A 69 11.55 14.82 -10.17
CA TYR A 69 11.55 13.38 -9.89
C TYR A 69 10.14 12.79 -9.99
N VAL A 70 10.06 11.60 -10.62
CA VAL A 70 8.88 10.74 -10.59
C VAL A 70 9.26 9.34 -10.11
N ILE A 71 8.26 8.55 -9.71
CA ILE A 71 8.46 7.16 -9.30
C ILE A 71 7.57 6.30 -10.19
N THR A 72 8.14 5.27 -10.81
CA THR A 72 7.42 4.39 -11.71
C THR A 72 6.94 3.13 -10.98
N GLU A 73 5.91 2.51 -11.51
CA GLU A 73 5.38 1.23 -11.04
C GLU A 73 6.13 0.05 -11.69
N PHE A 74 6.34 0.14 -13.01
CA PHE A 74 7.13 -0.81 -13.79
C PHE A 74 8.49 -0.21 -14.18
N LEU A 75 9.50 -1.06 -14.34
CA LEU A 75 10.79 -0.65 -14.91
C LEU A 75 10.69 -0.46 -16.44
N PRO A 76 10.13 -1.40 -17.22
CA PRO A 76 9.87 -1.18 -18.64
C PRO A 76 8.71 -0.20 -18.86
N ASN A 77 8.70 0.44 -20.03
CA ASN A 77 7.54 1.20 -20.47
C ASN A 77 6.37 0.26 -20.74
N VAL A 78 5.20 0.60 -20.24
CA VAL A 78 3.98 -0.18 -20.46
C VAL A 78 2.91 0.67 -21.19
N PRO A 79 2.09 0.07 -22.07
CA PRO A 79 1.17 0.84 -22.92
C PRO A 79 0.09 1.63 -22.17
N TRP A 80 -0.22 1.19 -20.96
CA TRP A 80 -1.24 1.84 -20.12
C TRP A 80 -0.68 2.89 -19.18
N SER A 81 0.63 3.13 -19.15
CA SER A 81 1.21 4.19 -18.36
C SER A 81 0.94 5.59 -18.91
N GLY A 82 1.09 6.60 -18.08
CA GLY A 82 1.08 8.01 -18.45
C GLY A 82 2.46 8.53 -18.85
N ARG A 83 2.62 9.85 -18.80
CA ARG A 83 3.92 10.51 -19.04
C ARG A 83 5.01 9.93 -18.14
N TYR A 84 6.21 9.78 -18.66
CA TYR A 84 7.38 9.26 -17.95
C TYR A 84 7.18 7.88 -17.34
N ASN A 85 6.30 7.07 -17.92
CA ASN A 85 5.95 5.73 -17.44
C ASN A 85 5.31 5.72 -16.03
N THR A 86 4.60 6.79 -15.67
CA THR A 86 3.91 6.87 -14.38
C THR A 86 2.52 6.26 -14.44
N ILE A 87 2.09 5.66 -13.32
CA ILE A 87 0.76 5.09 -13.11
C ILE A 87 0.29 5.51 -11.71
N ASN A 88 -0.88 6.13 -11.62
CA ASN A 88 -1.34 6.64 -10.33
C ASN A 88 -1.84 5.54 -9.37
N ALA A 89 -2.12 4.32 -9.85
CA ALA A 89 -2.57 3.21 -9.00
C ALA A 89 -1.66 2.97 -7.79
N ALA A 90 -0.35 3.13 -7.96
CA ALA A 90 0.65 2.90 -6.92
C ALA A 90 1.11 4.18 -6.18
N VAL A 91 0.62 5.37 -6.55
CA VAL A 91 1.15 6.65 -6.04
C VAL A 91 1.16 6.73 -4.51
N SER A 92 0.10 6.27 -3.86
CA SER A 92 0.00 6.27 -2.39
C SER A 92 1.01 5.33 -1.74
N HIS A 93 1.26 4.16 -2.35
CA HIS A 93 2.29 3.23 -1.89
C HIS A 93 3.69 3.83 -2.06
N HIS A 94 3.97 4.47 -3.20
CA HIS A 94 5.24 5.15 -3.46
C HIS A 94 5.52 6.25 -2.44
N ILE A 95 4.52 7.07 -2.13
CA ILE A 95 4.64 8.16 -1.15
C ILE A 95 4.86 7.60 0.27
N ARG A 96 4.08 6.59 0.68
CA ARG A 96 4.22 5.99 2.02
C ARG A 96 5.56 5.28 2.20
N GLU A 97 6.03 4.55 1.20
CA GLU A 97 7.35 3.92 1.24
C GLU A 97 8.44 4.98 1.27
N GLY A 98 8.41 5.92 0.32
CA GLY A 98 9.45 6.93 0.13
C GLY A 98 9.55 8.00 1.23
N ARG A 99 8.48 8.23 2.03
CA ARG A 99 8.51 9.22 3.13
C ARG A 99 9.58 8.96 4.20
N TRP A 100 10.12 7.73 4.25
CA TRP A 100 11.16 7.33 5.19
C TRP A 100 12.59 7.51 4.65
N LEU A 101 12.74 7.94 3.40
CA LEU A 101 14.05 8.34 2.87
C LEU A 101 14.51 9.60 3.59
N LYS A 102 15.81 9.71 3.83
CA LYS A 102 16.42 10.89 4.45
C LYS A 102 16.13 12.17 3.67
N ASN A 103 16.22 12.08 2.35
CA ASN A 103 15.91 13.19 1.45
C ASN A 103 14.55 13.02 0.76
N ALA A 104 13.55 12.45 1.47
CA ALA A 104 12.20 12.20 0.94
C ALA A 104 11.60 13.41 0.21
N SER A 105 11.77 14.61 0.78
CA SER A 105 11.27 15.86 0.17
C SER A 105 11.87 16.16 -1.20
N LYS A 106 13.10 15.71 -1.50
CA LYS A 106 13.74 15.88 -2.81
C LYS A 106 12.98 15.11 -3.91
N TYR A 107 12.51 13.92 -3.60
CA TYR A 107 11.87 13.04 -4.57
C TYR A 107 10.36 13.20 -4.58
N LEU A 108 9.75 13.25 -3.39
CA LEU A 108 8.30 13.17 -3.27
C LEU A 108 7.58 14.50 -3.51
N LYS A 109 8.21 15.65 -3.26
CA LYS A 109 7.56 16.94 -3.58
C LYS A 109 7.38 17.13 -5.08
N ASP A 110 8.38 16.75 -5.88
CA ASP A 110 8.29 16.76 -7.34
C ASP A 110 7.22 15.76 -7.81
N TYR A 111 7.22 14.55 -7.27
CA TYR A 111 6.27 13.50 -7.63
C TYR A 111 4.82 13.84 -7.27
N ILE A 112 4.59 14.43 -6.09
CA ILE A 112 3.28 14.96 -5.69
C ILE A 112 2.83 16.05 -6.65
N LYS A 113 3.72 17.03 -6.91
CA LYS A 113 3.42 18.13 -7.84
C LYS A 113 3.10 17.61 -9.24
N PHE A 114 3.87 16.63 -9.73
CA PHE A 114 3.65 16.01 -11.04
C PHE A 114 2.20 15.50 -11.19
N PHE A 115 1.67 14.75 -10.20
CA PHE A 115 0.29 14.26 -10.25
C PHE A 115 -0.77 15.34 -9.97
N LEU A 116 -0.45 16.38 -9.23
CA LEU A 116 -1.36 17.53 -9.08
C LEU A 116 -1.50 18.31 -10.40
N ASP A 117 -0.45 18.35 -11.22
CA ASP A 117 -0.45 19.03 -12.52
C ASP A 117 -0.99 18.11 -13.65
N ASP A 118 -0.79 16.80 -13.58
CA ASP A 118 -1.26 15.79 -14.56
C ASP A 118 -2.68 15.31 -14.26
N LYS A 119 -3.67 16.17 -14.53
CA LYS A 119 -5.08 15.90 -14.21
C LYS A 119 -5.63 14.61 -14.81
N GLU A 120 -5.18 14.19 -15.99
CA GLU A 120 -5.63 12.96 -16.64
C GLU A 120 -4.99 11.73 -16.00
N GLY A 121 -3.66 11.75 -15.82
CA GLY A 121 -2.92 10.65 -15.20
C GLY A 121 -3.36 10.41 -13.75
N ALA A 122 -3.63 11.47 -12.99
CA ALA A 122 -4.06 11.38 -11.59
C ALA A 122 -5.44 10.73 -11.40
N HIS A 123 -6.31 10.70 -12.44
CA HIS A 123 -7.67 10.14 -12.37
C HIS A 123 -7.82 8.80 -13.08
N LYS A 124 -6.73 8.18 -13.53
CA LYS A 124 -6.83 6.92 -14.28
C LYS A 124 -7.28 5.75 -13.41
N TYR A 125 -6.78 5.67 -12.19
CA TYR A 125 -7.16 4.66 -11.20
C TYR A 125 -7.59 5.32 -9.89
N SER A 126 -8.49 4.67 -9.15
CA SER A 126 -8.92 5.13 -7.83
C SER A 126 -7.81 4.91 -6.80
N VAL A 127 -7.51 5.93 -6.03
CA VAL A 127 -6.45 5.90 -5.02
C VAL A 127 -6.65 7.02 -4.01
N ASP A 128 -6.16 6.86 -2.79
CA ASP A 128 -6.20 7.85 -1.72
C ASP A 128 -5.03 8.85 -1.81
N PHE A 129 -4.93 9.53 -2.94
CA PHE A 129 -3.77 10.35 -3.27
C PHE A 129 -3.58 11.51 -2.30
N LEU A 130 -4.64 12.27 -2.01
CA LEU A 130 -4.52 13.43 -1.12
C LEU A 130 -4.26 13.01 0.33
N TYR A 131 -4.80 11.87 0.74
CA TYR A 131 -4.50 11.31 2.06
C TYR A 131 -3.03 10.85 2.16
N ALA A 132 -2.47 10.28 1.10
CA ALA A 132 -1.05 9.94 1.06
C ALA A 132 -0.15 11.20 1.14
N ILE A 133 -0.57 12.34 0.56
CA ILE A 133 0.11 13.63 0.76
C ILE A 133 0.08 14.03 2.25
N ASN A 134 -1.06 13.84 2.93
CA ASN A 134 -1.13 14.10 4.37
C ASN A 134 -0.22 13.16 5.17
N ASP A 135 -0.12 11.89 4.77
CA ASP A 135 0.81 10.91 5.35
C ASP A 135 2.29 11.32 5.16
N PHE A 136 2.64 11.88 3.99
CA PHE A 136 3.95 12.47 3.76
C PHE A 136 4.21 13.66 4.71
N CYS A 137 3.25 14.57 4.82
CA CYS A 137 3.37 15.74 5.71
C CYS A 137 3.54 15.35 7.18
N GLY A 138 2.91 14.26 7.61
CA GLY A 138 3.03 13.76 8.98
C GLY A 138 4.47 13.41 9.37
N VAL A 139 5.28 12.94 8.42
CA VAL A 139 6.68 12.51 8.63
C VAL A 139 7.68 13.58 8.18
N CYS A 140 7.48 14.17 7.00
CA CYS A 140 8.45 15.03 6.34
C CYS A 140 8.24 16.53 6.59
N GLY A 141 7.13 16.90 7.23
CA GLY A 141 6.72 18.29 7.43
C GLY A 141 5.81 18.82 6.32
N ASP A 142 5.19 19.93 6.58
CA ASP A 142 4.15 20.50 5.72
C ASP A 142 4.68 20.97 4.35
N LEU A 143 3.79 20.93 3.36
CA LEU A 143 3.97 21.53 2.06
C LEU A 143 3.67 23.03 2.12
N ASN A 144 3.92 23.73 1.01
CA ASN A 144 3.43 25.10 0.83
C ASN A 144 1.94 25.06 0.50
N TYR A 145 1.10 25.51 1.42
CA TYR A 145 -0.36 25.54 1.27
C TYR A 145 -0.82 26.87 0.64
N ASP A 146 -0.34 27.19 -0.57
CA ASP A 146 -0.76 28.36 -1.34
C ASP A 146 -2.10 28.12 -2.08
N GLU A 147 -2.58 29.14 -2.79
CA GLU A 147 -3.86 29.06 -3.51
C GLU A 147 -3.83 28.02 -4.62
N ALA A 148 -2.73 27.92 -5.37
CA ALA A 148 -2.59 26.95 -6.45
C ALA A 148 -2.65 25.50 -5.94
N PHE A 149 -2.07 25.22 -4.75
CA PHE A 149 -2.20 23.93 -4.10
C PHE A 149 -3.68 23.59 -3.80
N PHE A 150 -4.42 24.54 -3.20
CA PHE A 150 -5.83 24.32 -2.88
C PHE A 150 -6.70 24.17 -4.12
N GLU A 151 -6.45 24.93 -5.17
CA GLU A 151 -7.14 24.78 -6.46
C GLU A 151 -6.93 23.37 -7.01
N SER A 152 -5.68 22.86 -7.02
CA SER A 152 -5.35 21.54 -7.56
C SER A 152 -6.00 20.40 -6.77
N ILE A 153 -5.94 20.42 -5.43
CA ILE A 153 -6.52 19.34 -4.61
C ILE A 153 -8.06 19.36 -4.62
N CYS A 154 -8.67 20.54 -4.68
CA CYS A 154 -10.12 20.66 -4.82
C CYS A 154 -10.60 20.17 -6.19
N ASP A 155 -9.91 20.56 -7.28
CA ASP A 155 -10.22 20.11 -8.63
C ASP A 155 -10.07 18.59 -8.77
N TYR A 156 -9.01 17.99 -8.18
CA TYR A 156 -8.83 16.55 -8.10
C TYR A 156 -10.06 15.86 -7.48
N TYR A 157 -10.49 16.30 -6.29
CA TYR A 157 -11.64 15.72 -5.59
C TYR A 157 -12.95 15.92 -6.34
N GLU A 158 -13.22 17.14 -6.81
CA GLU A 158 -14.48 17.51 -7.47
C GLU A 158 -14.64 16.84 -8.84
N ARG A 159 -13.54 16.48 -9.50
CA ARG A 159 -13.58 15.68 -10.72
C ARG A 159 -14.08 14.25 -10.45
N TRP A 160 -13.59 13.57 -9.42
CA TRP A 160 -14.13 12.27 -9.00
C TRP A 160 -15.61 12.37 -8.63
N GLU A 161 -15.99 13.42 -7.90
CA GLU A 161 -17.40 13.66 -7.51
C GLU A 161 -18.31 13.84 -8.73
N LYS A 162 -17.84 14.55 -9.75
CA LYS A 162 -18.58 14.78 -11.00
C LYS A 162 -18.71 13.51 -11.84
N GLU A 163 -17.66 12.71 -11.94
CA GLU A 163 -17.61 11.56 -12.85
C GLU A 163 -18.22 10.29 -12.24
N HIS A 164 -18.08 10.10 -10.94
CA HIS A 164 -18.46 8.87 -10.23
C HIS A 164 -19.47 9.05 -9.11
N GLY A 165 -19.84 10.28 -8.78
CA GLY A 165 -20.81 10.56 -7.72
C GLY A 165 -22.21 10.09 -8.06
N ILE A 166 -22.95 9.55 -7.06
CA ILE A 166 -24.35 9.20 -7.17
C ILE A 166 -25.23 10.06 -6.25
N ALA A 167 -26.55 10.07 -6.48
CA ALA A 167 -27.47 11.02 -5.85
C ALA A 167 -27.44 11.03 -4.31
N ASN A 168 -27.15 9.90 -3.66
CA ASN A 168 -27.03 9.84 -2.20
C ASN A 168 -25.72 10.43 -1.65
N GLY A 169 -24.71 10.65 -2.51
CA GLY A 169 -23.39 11.18 -2.18
C GLY A 169 -22.30 10.13 -2.00
N MET A 170 -22.56 8.87 -2.38
CA MET A 170 -21.53 7.84 -2.56
C MET A 170 -20.99 7.85 -3.99
N PHE A 171 -20.09 6.91 -4.29
CA PHE A 171 -19.39 6.81 -5.58
C PHE A 171 -19.50 5.38 -6.14
N TRP A 172 -19.77 5.29 -7.44
CA TRP A 172 -19.67 4.03 -8.17
C TRP A 172 -18.31 3.86 -8.81
N SER A 173 -17.86 2.62 -8.99
CA SER A 173 -16.61 2.30 -9.69
C SER A 173 -16.69 0.94 -10.36
N TYR A 174 -15.71 0.66 -11.21
CA TYR A 174 -15.36 -0.68 -11.69
C TYR A 174 -14.15 -1.21 -10.91
N ASP A 175 -13.95 -2.53 -10.92
CA ASP A 175 -12.75 -3.13 -10.37
C ASP A 175 -11.48 -2.76 -11.17
N ASP A 176 -11.55 -2.63 -12.51
CA ASP A 176 -10.45 -2.11 -13.34
C ASP A 176 -9.99 -0.72 -12.89
N ARG A 177 -10.91 0.15 -12.43
CA ARG A 177 -10.57 1.49 -11.92
C ARG A 177 -9.88 1.44 -10.56
N ASP A 178 -10.03 0.34 -9.84
CA ASP A 178 -9.30 0.08 -8.60
C ASP A 178 -7.94 -0.60 -8.86
N ALA A 179 -7.59 -0.86 -10.14
CA ALA A 179 -6.48 -1.72 -10.56
C ALA A 179 -6.60 -3.14 -9.96
N MET A 180 -7.82 -3.70 -9.98
CA MET A 180 -8.20 -4.98 -9.36
C MET A 180 -9.00 -5.86 -10.31
N GLU A 181 -8.46 -6.04 -11.49
CA GLU A 181 -9.11 -6.71 -12.63
C GLU A 181 -9.55 -8.13 -12.27
N TYR A 182 -10.72 -8.50 -12.76
CA TYR A 182 -11.33 -9.82 -12.51
C TYR A 182 -11.54 -10.14 -11.02
N SER A 183 -11.79 -9.15 -10.17
CA SER A 183 -12.28 -9.43 -8.81
C SER A 183 -13.63 -10.15 -8.87
N ILE A 184 -13.92 -10.99 -7.87
CA ILE A 184 -15.19 -11.75 -7.89
C ILE A 184 -16.38 -10.80 -7.81
N SER A 185 -16.29 -9.76 -6.98
CA SER A 185 -17.35 -8.76 -6.88
C SER A 185 -17.45 -7.84 -8.09
N GLY A 186 -16.36 -7.62 -8.83
CA GLY A 186 -16.33 -6.71 -9.99
C GLY A 186 -16.68 -7.39 -11.31
N THR A 187 -16.85 -8.73 -11.36
CA THR A 187 -17.02 -9.48 -12.59
C THR A 187 -18.30 -10.29 -12.59
N ARG A 188 -19.11 -10.13 -13.64
CA ARG A 188 -20.28 -10.97 -13.94
C ARG A 188 -20.23 -11.45 -15.38
N ASP A 189 -20.38 -12.76 -15.60
CA ASP A 189 -20.33 -13.38 -16.93
C ASP A 189 -19.08 -12.96 -17.74
N GLY A 190 -17.93 -12.86 -17.07
CA GLY A 190 -16.64 -12.45 -17.67
C GLY A 190 -16.54 -10.96 -18.05
N LYS A 191 -17.47 -10.13 -17.60
CA LYS A 191 -17.49 -8.69 -17.85
C LYS A 191 -17.38 -7.88 -16.55
N CYS A 192 -16.64 -6.79 -16.64
CA CYS A 192 -16.58 -5.80 -15.58
C CYS A 192 -17.96 -5.16 -15.33
N VAL A 193 -18.36 -5.02 -14.07
CA VAL A 193 -19.65 -4.44 -13.68
C VAL A 193 -19.45 -3.28 -12.72
N LYS A 194 -20.33 -2.26 -12.84
CA LYS A 194 -20.34 -1.12 -11.92
C LYS A 194 -20.84 -1.53 -10.55
N GLY A 195 -20.21 -0.99 -9.53
CA GLY A 195 -20.61 -1.22 -8.15
C GLY A 195 -20.28 -0.03 -7.24
N ILE A 196 -20.86 -0.02 -6.06
CA ILE A 196 -20.41 0.82 -4.95
C ILE A 196 -19.42 -0.01 -4.16
N ARG A 197 -18.15 0.32 -4.30
CA ARG A 197 -17.04 -0.47 -3.76
C ARG A 197 -16.45 0.18 -2.52
N PRO A 198 -15.98 -0.60 -1.52
CA PRO A 198 -15.29 -0.07 -0.34
C PRO A 198 -14.07 0.79 -0.69
N THR A 199 -13.34 0.49 -1.78
CA THR A 199 -12.17 1.18 -2.30
C THR A 199 -12.42 2.66 -2.54
N LEU A 200 -13.03 3.02 -3.68
CA LEU A 200 -13.23 4.42 -4.08
C LEU A 200 -13.97 5.23 -3.00
N ASN A 201 -14.98 4.64 -2.36
CA ASN A 201 -15.73 5.35 -1.32
C ASN A 201 -14.86 5.71 -0.11
N SER A 202 -13.98 4.80 0.33
CA SER A 202 -13.04 5.08 1.43
C SER A 202 -11.95 6.06 1.02
N TYR A 203 -11.46 5.99 -0.22
CA TYR A 203 -10.47 6.94 -0.74
C TYR A 203 -11.03 8.35 -0.81
N MET A 204 -12.26 8.51 -1.29
CA MET A 204 -12.94 9.81 -1.32
C MET A 204 -13.23 10.37 0.08
N TYR A 205 -13.54 9.50 1.05
CA TYR A 205 -13.61 9.90 2.46
C TYR A 205 -12.25 10.43 2.94
N ALA A 206 -11.19 9.66 2.71
CA ALA A 206 -9.85 9.97 3.17
C ALA A 206 -9.31 11.27 2.53
N ASP A 207 -9.56 11.46 1.24
CA ASP A 207 -9.15 12.65 0.50
C ASP A 207 -9.92 13.89 0.95
N ALA A 208 -11.22 13.78 1.23
CA ALA A 208 -11.98 14.88 1.82
C ALA A 208 -11.46 15.26 3.22
N ALA A 209 -11.12 14.25 4.05
CA ALA A 209 -10.53 14.49 5.36
C ALA A 209 -9.14 15.14 5.25
N ALA A 210 -8.33 14.76 4.26
CA ALA A 210 -7.03 15.37 4.00
C ALA A 210 -7.16 16.85 3.57
N ILE A 211 -8.08 17.17 2.65
CA ILE A 211 -8.34 18.58 2.26
C ILE A 211 -8.78 19.39 3.47
N ALA A 212 -9.65 18.84 4.32
CA ALA A 212 -10.08 19.51 5.54
C ALA A 212 -8.89 19.81 6.47
N GLU A 213 -7.99 18.83 6.66
CA GLU A 213 -6.80 19.01 7.51
C GLU A 213 -5.84 20.06 6.94
N PHE A 214 -5.59 20.08 5.63
CA PHE A 214 -4.77 21.11 4.98
C PHE A 214 -5.40 22.48 5.11
N ALA A 215 -6.72 22.60 4.90
CA ALA A 215 -7.46 23.85 5.05
C ALA A 215 -7.41 24.37 6.50
N LYS A 216 -7.54 23.48 7.48
CA LYS A 216 -7.41 23.81 8.92
C LYS A 216 -6.02 24.37 9.24
N LYS A 217 -4.95 23.72 8.77
CA LYS A 217 -3.56 24.17 8.95
C LYS A 217 -3.30 25.53 8.31
N ALA A 218 -3.92 25.79 7.15
CA ALA A 218 -3.83 27.05 6.42
C ALA A 218 -4.79 28.16 6.92
N GLY A 219 -5.65 27.88 7.91
CA GLY A 219 -6.63 28.84 8.43
C GLY A 219 -7.81 29.11 7.46
N LYS A 220 -8.05 28.27 6.46
CA LYS A 220 -9.16 28.40 5.49
C LYS A 220 -10.45 27.76 6.05
N THR A 221 -11.13 28.46 6.94
CA THR A 221 -12.26 27.94 7.72
C THR A 221 -13.41 27.44 6.84
N GLU A 222 -13.84 28.17 5.82
CA GLU A 222 -14.94 27.76 4.94
C GLU A 222 -14.63 26.48 4.16
N LEU A 223 -13.39 26.35 3.70
CA LEU A 223 -12.92 25.14 3.00
C LEU A 223 -12.86 23.94 3.95
N PHE A 224 -12.36 24.14 5.17
CA PHE A 224 -12.39 23.14 6.23
C PHE A 224 -13.81 22.61 6.47
N GLU A 225 -14.78 23.52 6.72
CA GLU A 225 -16.16 23.15 6.98
C GLU A 225 -16.80 22.39 5.81
N LYS A 226 -16.53 22.83 4.56
CA LYS A 226 -17.03 22.18 3.34
C LYS A 226 -16.57 20.71 3.29
N TYR A 227 -15.26 20.45 3.39
CA TYR A 227 -14.72 19.10 3.18
C TYR A 227 -14.85 18.21 4.42
N HIS A 228 -14.79 18.76 5.60
CA HIS A 228 -15.11 18.03 6.84
C HIS A 228 -16.56 17.48 6.81
N LYS A 229 -17.53 18.31 6.40
CA LYS A 229 -18.92 17.86 6.24
C LYS A 229 -19.08 16.78 5.17
N LYS A 230 -18.35 16.86 4.05
CA LYS A 230 -18.34 15.81 3.01
C LYS A 230 -17.79 14.50 3.59
N ALA A 231 -16.65 14.54 4.27
CA ALA A 231 -16.04 13.38 4.91
C ALA A 231 -17.00 12.72 5.91
N GLU A 232 -17.57 13.48 6.86
CA GLU A 232 -18.49 12.95 7.86
C GLU A 232 -19.77 12.36 7.28
N LYS A 233 -20.29 12.96 6.19
CA LYS A 233 -21.43 12.39 5.46
C LYS A 233 -21.04 11.04 4.84
N LEU A 234 -19.91 10.98 4.15
CA LEU A 234 -19.48 9.78 3.44
C LEU A 234 -19.10 8.65 4.42
N ARG A 235 -18.45 8.96 5.54
CA ARG A 235 -18.19 8.00 6.63
C ARG A 235 -19.46 7.25 7.07
N ARG A 236 -20.52 8.03 7.35
CA ARG A 236 -21.81 7.44 7.76
C ARG A 236 -22.46 6.61 6.65
N LEU A 237 -22.38 7.08 5.40
CA LEU A 237 -22.91 6.34 4.26
C LEU A 237 -22.19 5.01 4.05
N ILE A 238 -20.86 4.99 4.12
CA ILE A 238 -20.06 3.75 3.99
C ILE A 238 -20.44 2.76 5.09
N SER A 239 -20.47 3.19 6.36
CA SER A 239 -20.82 2.33 7.48
C SER A 239 -22.25 1.77 7.38
N ASN A 240 -23.22 2.58 6.95
CA ASN A 240 -24.60 2.16 6.87
C ASN A 240 -24.93 1.33 5.62
N THR A 241 -24.18 1.54 4.53
CA THR A 241 -24.52 0.96 3.23
C THR A 241 -23.70 -0.27 2.91
N LEU A 242 -22.36 -0.25 3.17
CA LEU A 242 -21.46 -1.31 2.74
C LEU A 242 -21.13 -2.35 3.84
N LEU A 243 -21.52 -2.11 5.09
CA LEU A 243 -21.29 -3.06 6.17
C LEU A 243 -22.31 -4.19 6.15
N CYS A 244 -21.87 -5.42 5.95
CA CYS A 244 -22.67 -6.64 5.97
C CYS A 244 -22.22 -7.53 7.15
N GLY A 245 -23.01 -7.54 8.22
CA GLY A 245 -22.58 -8.16 9.48
C GLY A 245 -21.38 -7.40 10.07
N ASN A 246 -20.22 -8.03 10.10
CA ASN A 246 -18.98 -7.42 10.59
C ASN A 246 -17.94 -7.14 9.50
N PHE A 247 -18.33 -7.19 8.21
CA PHE A 247 -17.39 -7.04 7.08
C PHE A 247 -17.97 -6.12 5.99
N TYR A 248 -17.12 -5.25 5.43
CA TYR A 248 -17.54 -4.39 4.32
C TYR A 248 -17.48 -5.15 2.99
N LYS A 249 -18.53 -4.98 2.19
CA LYS A 249 -18.66 -5.63 0.87
C LYS A 249 -19.03 -4.61 -0.20
N ALA A 250 -18.72 -4.92 -1.45
CA ALA A 250 -19.23 -4.17 -2.58
C ALA A 250 -20.74 -4.39 -2.74
N ILE A 251 -21.42 -3.42 -3.38
CA ILE A 251 -22.84 -3.51 -3.77
C ILE A 251 -22.92 -3.38 -5.28
N HIS A 252 -23.66 -4.30 -5.91
CA HIS A 252 -23.97 -4.25 -7.34
C HIS A 252 -25.47 -4.22 -7.54
N PRO A 253 -26.07 -3.01 -7.62
CA PRO A 253 -27.52 -2.89 -7.76
C PRO A 253 -27.98 -3.49 -9.09
N GLU A 254 -29.17 -4.10 -9.06
CA GLU A 254 -29.78 -4.67 -10.25
C GLU A 254 -29.94 -3.61 -11.35
N ASN A 255 -29.59 -3.95 -12.60
CA ASN A 255 -29.59 -3.06 -13.75
C ASN A 255 -28.80 -1.75 -13.58
N GLU A 256 -27.80 -1.73 -12.68
CA GLU A 256 -27.02 -0.52 -12.36
C GLU A 256 -27.88 0.66 -11.87
N ASP A 257 -29.03 0.40 -11.26
CA ASP A 257 -29.91 1.46 -10.70
C ASP A 257 -29.43 1.87 -9.30
N PHE A 258 -28.46 2.77 -9.25
CA PHE A 258 -27.87 3.30 -8.01
C PHE A 258 -28.86 4.13 -7.16
N ASN A 259 -30.10 4.35 -7.61
CA ASN A 259 -31.14 4.97 -6.80
C ASN A 259 -31.91 3.97 -5.92
N LYS A 260 -31.71 2.66 -6.15
CA LYS A 260 -32.41 1.57 -5.44
C LYS A 260 -31.44 0.59 -4.82
N ILE A 261 -30.51 1.08 -4.01
CA ILE A 261 -29.51 0.26 -3.32
C ILE A 261 -30.11 -0.40 -2.09
N SER A 262 -29.87 -1.69 -1.92
CA SER A 262 -30.33 -2.46 -0.76
C SER A 262 -29.24 -3.42 -0.23
N GLN A 263 -29.40 -3.87 1.01
CA GLN A 263 -28.56 -4.93 1.58
C GLN A 263 -28.66 -6.27 0.81
N ALA A 264 -29.77 -6.51 0.10
CA ALA A 264 -29.94 -7.71 -0.73
C ALA A 264 -28.93 -7.75 -1.90
N ASP A 265 -28.49 -6.59 -2.39
CA ASP A 265 -27.49 -6.49 -3.47
C ASP A 265 -26.09 -6.99 -3.07
N MET A 266 -25.86 -7.29 -1.78
CA MET A 266 -24.64 -7.89 -1.25
C MET A 266 -24.76 -9.42 -1.06
N ALA A 267 -25.92 -10.03 -1.27
CA ALA A 267 -26.16 -11.44 -0.88
C ALA A 267 -25.21 -12.43 -1.58
N ASP A 268 -24.90 -12.21 -2.85
CA ASP A 268 -23.98 -13.05 -3.64
C ASP A 268 -22.59 -12.43 -3.81
N VAL A 269 -22.23 -11.43 -3.00
CA VAL A 269 -20.90 -10.81 -3.01
C VAL A 269 -20.03 -11.46 -1.94
N PRO A 270 -18.86 -12.02 -2.29
CA PRO A 270 -17.96 -12.64 -1.32
C PRO A 270 -17.30 -11.59 -0.42
N ARG A 271 -16.63 -12.06 0.62
CA ARG A 271 -15.63 -11.23 1.31
C ARG A 271 -14.39 -11.14 0.42
N GLU A 272 -13.93 -9.92 0.20
CA GLU A 272 -12.67 -9.62 -0.51
C GLU A 272 -11.83 -8.68 0.35
N LEU A 273 -10.50 -8.70 0.20
CA LEU A 273 -9.60 -7.87 1.03
C LEU A 273 -9.92 -6.36 0.97
N ILE A 274 -10.59 -5.90 -0.09
CA ILE A 274 -11.08 -4.51 -0.19
C ILE A 274 -12.02 -4.13 0.97
N GLY A 275 -12.64 -5.11 1.62
CA GLY A 275 -13.49 -4.87 2.80
C GLY A 275 -12.71 -4.40 4.03
N TYR A 276 -11.39 -4.46 4.02
CA TYR A 276 -10.54 -3.86 5.06
C TYR A 276 -10.18 -2.40 4.79
N ILE A 277 -10.36 -1.89 3.56
CA ILE A 277 -9.98 -0.53 3.20
C ILE A 277 -10.62 0.56 4.09
N PRO A 278 -11.90 0.47 4.51
CA PRO A 278 -12.49 1.43 5.44
C PRO A 278 -11.71 1.56 6.77
N TRP A 279 -11.08 0.48 7.22
CA TRP A 279 -10.25 0.47 8.44
C TRP A 279 -8.95 1.26 8.31
N CYS A 280 -8.42 1.43 7.09
CA CYS A 280 -7.23 2.25 6.85
C CYS A 280 -7.43 3.70 7.32
N TYR A 281 -8.67 4.19 7.31
CA TYR A 281 -9.00 5.59 7.53
C TYR A 281 -9.86 5.83 8.76
N GLY A 282 -10.08 4.83 9.60
CA GLY A 282 -10.89 4.99 10.80
C GLY A 282 -12.38 5.20 10.53
N ILE A 283 -12.90 4.69 9.41
CA ILE A 283 -14.32 4.79 9.06
C ILE A 283 -15.23 4.02 10.02
N PRO A 284 -14.91 2.77 10.42
CA PRO A 284 -15.76 2.01 11.33
C PRO A 284 -15.91 2.69 12.69
N ASP A 285 -17.16 2.70 13.22
CA ASP A 285 -17.45 3.21 14.56
C ASP A 285 -17.26 2.15 15.66
N SER A 286 -17.17 0.87 15.28
CA SER A 286 -17.08 -0.25 16.20
C SER A 286 -15.63 -0.48 16.66
N GLU A 287 -15.44 -0.68 17.95
CA GLU A 287 -14.18 -1.17 18.51
C GLU A 287 -13.93 -2.66 18.21
N SER A 288 -14.93 -3.37 17.67
CA SER A 288 -14.84 -4.79 17.38
C SER A 288 -14.07 -5.07 16.10
N GLY A 289 -12.80 -5.42 16.22
CA GLY A 289 -11.95 -5.89 15.14
C GLY A 289 -12.12 -7.36 14.76
N GLN A 290 -13.23 -8.01 15.11
CA GLN A 290 -13.44 -9.45 14.85
C GLN A 290 -13.33 -9.82 13.37
N CYS A 291 -13.57 -8.90 12.45
CA CYS A 291 -13.34 -9.14 11.02
C CYS A 291 -11.88 -9.46 10.70
N PHE A 292 -10.91 -9.00 11.50
CA PHE A 292 -9.50 -9.34 11.31
C PHE A 292 -9.16 -10.80 11.68
N ASP A 293 -10.02 -11.51 12.42
CA ASP A 293 -9.84 -12.93 12.69
C ASP A 293 -9.96 -13.75 11.38
N PHE A 294 -10.66 -13.25 10.34
CA PHE A 294 -10.73 -13.88 9.01
C PHE A 294 -9.36 -13.96 8.30
N LEU A 295 -8.39 -13.14 8.69
CA LEU A 295 -7.04 -13.18 8.12
C LEU A 295 -6.25 -14.45 8.51
N GLU A 296 -6.70 -15.20 9.52
CA GLU A 296 -6.12 -16.49 9.93
C GLU A 296 -7.00 -17.68 9.54
N ASP A 297 -8.21 -17.45 9.04
CA ASP A 297 -9.10 -18.51 8.60
C ASP A 297 -8.69 -19.02 7.22
N LYS A 298 -8.38 -20.33 7.16
CA LYS A 298 -7.96 -21.04 5.93
C LYS A 298 -9.06 -21.18 4.88
N ASN A 299 -10.32 -21.00 5.26
CA ASN A 299 -11.45 -20.99 4.33
C ASN A 299 -11.73 -19.57 3.81
N ILE A 300 -11.13 -18.54 4.43
CA ILE A 300 -11.38 -17.14 4.07
C ILE A 300 -10.12 -16.55 3.42
N PHE A 301 -9.21 -15.93 4.16
CA PHE A 301 -8.10 -15.22 3.54
C PHE A 301 -6.73 -15.88 3.73
N CYS A 302 -6.58 -16.82 4.69
CA CYS A 302 -5.28 -17.42 5.01
C CYS A 302 -4.90 -18.51 4.00
N ALA A 303 -4.30 -18.13 2.88
CA ALA A 303 -3.75 -19.10 1.94
C ALA A 303 -2.30 -19.51 2.32
N GLU A 304 -1.72 -20.49 1.62
CA GLU A 304 -0.38 -20.99 1.96
C GLU A 304 0.73 -19.95 1.75
N THR A 305 0.66 -19.18 0.67
CA THR A 305 1.70 -18.21 0.29
C THR A 305 1.48 -16.80 0.87
N GLY A 306 0.23 -16.45 1.24
CA GLY A 306 -0.10 -15.12 1.72
C GLY A 306 -1.58 -14.95 2.02
N LEU A 307 -2.07 -13.72 1.87
CA LEU A 307 -3.48 -13.41 1.97
C LEU A 307 -4.13 -13.49 0.59
N ALA A 308 -5.09 -14.39 0.42
CA ALA A 308 -5.91 -14.47 -0.79
C ALA A 308 -6.81 -13.21 -0.91
N THR A 309 -6.94 -12.64 -2.10
CA THR A 309 -7.73 -11.42 -2.32
C THR A 309 -9.23 -11.62 -2.12
N ALA A 310 -9.71 -12.86 -2.23
CA ALA A 310 -11.11 -13.25 -2.00
C ALA A 310 -11.21 -14.45 -1.06
N GLU A 311 -12.37 -14.64 -0.43
CA GLU A 311 -12.61 -15.79 0.44
C GLU A 311 -12.55 -17.12 -0.32
N GLN A 312 -11.73 -18.06 0.17
CA GLN A 312 -11.41 -19.33 -0.49
C GLN A 312 -12.60 -20.31 -0.57
N CYS A 313 -13.63 -20.09 0.24
CA CYS A 313 -14.85 -20.91 0.19
C CYS A 313 -15.88 -20.43 -0.86
N ASP A 314 -15.68 -19.33 -1.55
CA ASP A 314 -16.55 -18.91 -2.65
C ASP A 314 -16.34 -19.82 -3.87
N LYS A 315 -17.45 -20.24 -4.51
CA LYS A 315 -17.42 -21.12 -5.69
C LYS A 315 -16.68 -20.53 -6.91
N ARG A 316 -16.49 -19.23 -6.93
CA ARG A 316 -15.79 -18.46 -7.97
C ARG A 316 -14.30 -18.22 -7.64
N PHE A 317 -13.82 -18.72 -6.52
CA PHE A 317 -12.42 -18.57 -6.15
C PHE A 317 -11.51 -19.18 -7.21
N LEU A 318 -10.55 -18.38 -7.71
CA LEU A 318 -9.63 -18.74 -8.82
C LEU A 318 -10.36 -19.12 -10.12
N PHE A 319 -11.49 -18.49 -10.43
CA PHE A 319 -12.11 -18.71 -11.73
C PHE A 319 -11.15 -18.35 -12.88
N ASP A 320 -11.24 -19.11 -13.97
CA ASP A 320 -10.37 -18.92 -15.13
C ASP A 320 -10.76 -17.66 -15.90
N ALA A 321 -9.76 -16.82 -16.18
CA ALA A 321 -9.92 -15.61 -16.96
C ALA A 321 -8.66 -15.33 -17.82
N PRO A 322 -8.81 -14.77 -19.02
CA PRO A 322 -7.70 -14.58 -19.96
C PRO A 322 -6.91 -13.30 -19.65
N HIS A 323 -6.32 -13.22 -18.46
CA HIS A 323 -5.58 -12.04 -17.98
C HIS A 323 -4.44 -12.44 -17.04
N GLU A 324 -3.38 -11.67 -17.02
CA GLU A 324 -2.27 -11.86 -16.09
C GLU A 324 -2.55 -11.33 -14.68
N CYS A 325 -3.36 -10.26 -14.57
CA CYS A 325 -3.72 -9.61 -13.31
C CYS A 325 -5.08 -10.14 -12.83
N LEU A 326 -5.09 -11.14 -11.93
CA LEU A 326 -6.31 -11.75 -11.43
C LEU A 326 -6.48 -11.46 -9.95
N TRP A 327 -7.62 -10.83 -9.59
CA TRP A 327 -7.98 -10.48 -8.20
C TRP A 327 -9.02 -11.41 -7.57
N ASN A 328 -9.28 -12.54 -8.18
CA ASN A 328 -10.29 -13.51 -7.77
C ASN A 328 -9.81 -14.57 -6.78
N GLY A 329 -8.80 -14.25 -5.96
CA GLY A 329 -8.26 -15.14 -4.95
C GLY A 329 -6.74 -15.28 -4.95
N TYR A 330 -6.05 -14.77 -5.95
CA TYR A 330 -4.59 -14.72 -5.97
C TYR A 330 -4.03 -13.81 -4.88
N VAL A 331 -2.75 -14.00 -4.52
CA VAL A 331 -2.08 -13.22 -3.48
C VAL A 331 -1.34 -12.04 -4.10
N TRP A 332 -1.71 -10.82 -3.69
CA TRP A 332 -1.13 -9.59 -4.18
C TRP A 332 -0.32 -8.85 -3.11
N PRO A 333 0.92 -8.44 -3.38
CA PRO A 333 1.65 -7.51 -2.51
C PRO A 333 0.86 -6.22 -2.24
N PHE A 334 0.19 -5.69 -3.25
CA PHE A 334 -0.69 -4.51 -3.15
C PHE A 334 -1.76 -4.69 -2.07
N ALA A 335 -2.62 -5.70 -2.20
CA ALA A 335 -3.71 -5.97 -1.26
C ALA A 335 -3.20 -6.34 0.15
N THR A 336 -2.09 -7.06 0.23
CA THR A 336 -1.44 -7.40 1.52
C THR A 336 -0.99 -6.13 2.23
N SER A 337 -0.42 -5.16 1.50
CA SER A 337 0.00 -3.87 2.05
C SER A 337 -1.18 -3.08 2.61
N GLN A 338 -2.27 -2.99 1.86
CA GLN A 338 -3.48 -2.30 2.29
C GLN A 338 -4.10 -2.96 3.52
N THR A 339 -4.17 -4.30 3.55
CA THR A 339 -4.73 -5.06 4.66
C THR A 339 -3.90 -4.90 5.94
N LEU A 340 -2.56 -4.93 5.84
CA LEU A 340 -1.68 -4.68 6.97
C LEU A 340 -1.78 -3.22 7.46
N ASN A 341 -1.94 -2.25 6.56
CA ASN A 341 -2.19 -0.86 6.95
C ASN A 341 -3.53 -0.71 7.70
N ALA A 342 -4.58 -1.38 7.25
CA ALA A 342 -5.87 -1.42 7.93
C ALA A 342 -5.77 -2.03 9.35
N LEU A 343 -5.11 -3.18 9.47
CA LEU A 343 -4.87 -3.83 10.76
C LEU A 343 -3.99 -2.96 11.68
N ARG A 344 -2.98 -2.29 11.12
CA ARG A 344 -2.14 -1.35 11.87
C ARG A 344 -2.95 -0.17 12.39
N ASN A 345 -3.81 0.43 11.55
CA ASN A 345 -4.69 1.52 11.99
C ASN A 345 -5.64 1.08 13.11
N TYR A 346 -6.19 -0.12 13.01
CA TYR A 346 -7.00 -0.71 14.06
C TYR A 346 -6.21 -0.84 15.38
N ILE A 347 -4.99 -1.38 15.33
CA ILE A 347 -4.13 -1.53 16.53
C ILE A 347 -3.84 -0.18 17.19
N VAL A 348 -3.63 0.87 16.41
CA VAL A 348 -3.25 2.20 16.93
C VAL A 348 -4.43 2.97 17.50
N ASN A 349 -5.59 2.91 16.84
CA ASN A 349 -6.68 3.87 17.06
C ASN A 349 -7.92 3.28 17.74
N TYR A 350 -8.01 1.93 17.90
CA TYR A 350 -9.20 1.27 18.40
C TYR A 350 -8.85 0.36 19.59
N ASN A 351 -8.34 0.71 20.62
CA ASN A 351 -8.10 -0.10 21.85
C ASN A 351 -8.01 -1.65 21.60
N ALA A 352 -7.26 -2.02 20.57
CA ALA A 352 -7.20 -3.39 20.06
C ALA A 352 -6.52 -4.33 21.06
N GLU A 353 -7.03 -5.56 21.17
CA GLU A 353 -6.40 -6.62 21.95
C GLU A 353 -5.00 -6.96 21.43
N ASP A 354 -4.09 -7.37 22.31
CA ASP A 354 -2.69 -7.73 21.96
C ASP A 354 -2.60 -8.88 20.93
N LYS A 355 -3.65 -9.71 20.81
CA LYS A 355 -3.71 -10.74 19.76
C LYS A 355 -3.55 -10.17 18.35
N TYR A 356 -4.04 -8.95 18.11
CA TYR A 356 -3.96 -8.30 16.80
C TYR A 356 -2.56 -7.77 16.47
N LYS A 357 -1.76 -7.38 17.47
CA LYS A 357 -0.32 -7.11 17.27
C LYS A 357 0.41 -8.38 16.85
N SER A 358 0.09 -9.51 17.49
CA SER A 358 0.64 -10.82 17.13
C SER A 358 0.19 -11.27 15.74
N LEU A 359 -1.07 -11.00 15.39
CA LEU A 359 -1.62 -11.26 14.04
C LEU A 359 -0.86 -10.44 12.98
N TYR A 360 -0.71 -9.14 13.20
CA TYR A 360 0.07 -8.27 12.32
C TYR A 360 1.46 -8.83 12.06
N ALA A 361 2.17 -9.15 13.13
CA ALA A 361 3.53 -9.66 13.05
C ALA A 361 3.62 -10.98 12.26
N ARG A 362 2.68 -11.93 12.47
CA ARG A 362 2.64 -13.19 11.71
C ARG A 362 2.41 -12.98 10.23
N ILE A 363 1.43 -12.13 9.87
CA ILE A 363 1.14 -11.83 8.46
C ILE A 363 2.32 -11.11 7.83
N PHE A 364 2.94 -10.14 8.52
CA PHE A 364 4.10 -9.42 8.04
C PHE A 364 5.30 -10.34 7.77
N VAL A 365 5.61 -11.26 8.67
CA VAL A 365 6.68 -12.25 8.46
C VAL A 365 6.37 -13.15 7.27
N LYS A 366 5.13 -13.60 7.11
CA LYS A 366 4.70 -14.38 5.94
C LYS A 366 4.85 -13.58 4.65
N TYR A 367 4.47 -12.32 4.67
CA TYR A 367 4.63 -11.39 3.55
C TYR A 367 6.12 -11.19 3.20
N ALA A 368 7.02 -11.13 4.18
CA ALA A 368 8.46 -11.08 3.92
C ALA A 368 8.95 -12.35 3.18
N HIS A 369 8.51 -13.52 3.62
CA HIS A 369 8.91 -14.80 3.02
C HIS A 369 8.36 -15.01 1.60
N MET A 370 7.28 -14.34 1.24
CA MET A 370 6.72 -14.35 -0.10
C MET A 370 7.67 -13.70 -1.15
N HIS A 371 8.56 -12.80 -0.73
CA HIS A 371 9.45 -12.06 -1.62
C HIS A 371 10.62 -12.91 -2.15
N THR A 372 10.31 -14.05 -2.76
CA THR A 372 11.30 -14.96 -3.32
C THR A 372 10.85 -15.59 -4.63
N ILE A 373 11.83 -16.03 -5.41
CA ILE A 373 11.65 -16.88 -6.59
C ILE A 373 12.70 -18.00 -6.59
N ILE A 374 12.37 -19.15 -7.18
CA ILE A 374 13.34 -20.23 -7.40
C ILE A 374 13.82 -20.14 -8.85
N LYS A 375 15.11 -19.84 -9.06
CA LYS A 375 15.78 -19.84 -10.37
C LYS A 375 17.01 -20.71 -10.30
N GLY A 376 17.15 -21.65 -11.23
CA GLY A 376 18.32 -22.55 -11.27
C GLY A 376 18.55 -23.41 -10.02
N GLY A 377 17.51 -23.65 -9.23
CA GLY A 377 17.59 -24.38 -7.95
C GLY A 377 17.98 -23.52 -6.75
N GLU A 378 18.21 -22.22 -6.94
CA GLU A 378 18.51 -21.26 -5.88
C GLU A 378 17.29 -20.40 -5.55
N THR A 379 17.11 -20.08 -4.27
CA THR A 379 16.08 -19.13 -3.81
C THR A 379 16.68 -17.73 -3.80
N LEU A 380 16.13 -16.89 -4.68
CA LEU A 380 16.55 -15.48 -4.84
C LEU A 380 15.49 -14.53 -4.28
N PRO A 381 15.89 -13.33 -3.78
CA PRO A 381 14.92 -12.29 -3.45
C PRO A 381 14.21 -11.82 -4.73
N TRP A 382 12.90 -11.62 -4.62
CA TRP A 382 12.07 -11.30 -5.79
C TRP A 382 10.77 -10.62 -5.38
N ILE A 383 10.30 -9.76 -6.25
CA ILE A 383 8.92 -9.27 -6.24
C ILE A 383 8.42 -9.17 -7.68
N ASP A 384 7.16 -9.52 -7.88
CA ASP A 384 6.41 -9.44 -9.12
C ASP A 384 4.96 -9.03 -8.81
N GLU A 385 4.06 -9.07 -9.78
CA GLU A 385 2.68 -8.60 -9.62
C GLU A 385 1.87 -9.48 -8.67
N VAL A 386 1.74 -10.76 -8.96
CA VAL A 386 0.78 -11.66 -8.30
C VAL A 386 1.31 -13.07 -8.12
N MET A 387 1.05 -13.66 -6.95
CA MET A 387 1.48 -14.99 -6.58
C MET A 387 0.28 -15.94 -6.45
N HIS A 388 0.48 -17.21 -6.81
CA HIS A 388 -0.51 -18.25 -6.62
C HIS A 388 -0.74 -18.52 -5.12
N PRO A 389 -2.00 -18.66 -4.62
CA PRO A 389 -2.26 -18.78 -3.17
C PRO A 389 -1.71 -20.08 -2.52
N TYR A 390 -1.48 -21.13 -3.31
CA TYR A 390 -1.03 -22.45 -2.82
C TYR A 390 0.34 -22.88 -3.34
N ARG A 391 0.98 -22.12 -4.22
CA ARG A 391 2.28 -22.42 -4.79
C ARG A 391 3.13 -21.16 -4.80
N SER A 392 4.41 -21.28 -4.46
CA SER A 392 5.36 -20.13 -4.52
C SER A 392 5.73 -19.79 -5.97
N GLU A 393 4.72 -19.45 -6.77
CA GLU A 393 4.81 -19.14 -8.19
C GLU A 393 4.23 -17.77 -8.47
N TRP A 394 4.98 -16.89 -9.12
CA TRP A 394 4.52 -15.61 -9.63
C TRP A 394 3.77 -15.81 -10.94
N THR A 395 2.44 -15.82 -10.87
CA THR A 395 1.56 -16.30 -11.95
C THR A 395 1.43 -15.32 -13.11
N SER A 396 1.51 -14.02 -12.89
CA SER A 396 1.54 -13.02 -13.97
C SER A 396 2.69 -13.28 -14.94
N ARG A 397 3.86 -13.57 -14.38
CA ARG A 397 5.06 -13.91 -15.13
C ARG A 397 4.90 -15.13 -16.02
N GLU A 398 4.31 -16.21 -15.48
CA GLU A 398 4.05 -17.42 -16.26
C GLU A 398 3.01 -17.19 -17.36
N TYR A 399 1.97 -16.41 -17.07
CA TYR A 399 0.98 -16.02 -18.08
C TYR A 399 1.62 -15.23 -19.22
N LEU A 400 2.41 -14.20 -18.93
CA LEU A 400 3.09 -13.37 -19.93
C LEU A 400 4.04 -14.17 -20.82
N LYS A 401 4.76 -15.14 -20.22
CA LYS A 401 5.64 -16.06 -20.95
C LYS A 401 4.84 -16.92 -21.94
N ASN A 402 3.74 -17.50 -21.51
CA ASN A 402 2.89 -18.35 -22.35
C ASN A 402 2.15 -17.55 -23.42
N ALA A 403 1.75 -16.31 -23.13
CA ALA A 403 1.11 -15.40 -24.07
C ALA A 403 2.07 -14.79 -25.10
N GLY A 404 3.40 -14.94 -24.90
CA GLY A 404 4.40 -14.31 -25.77
C GLY A 404 4.37 -12.78 -25.71
N TRP A 405 4.28 -12.22 -24.50
CA TRP A 405 4.26 -10.77 -24.32
C TRP A 405 5.47 -10.11 -24.97
N PRO A 406 5.31 -8.97 -25.72
CA PRO A 406 6.40 -8.35 -26.46
C PRO A 406 7.61 -7.95 -25.61
N GLU A 407 8.81 -8.28 -26.06
CA GLU A 407 10.06 -8.00 -25.34
C GLU A 407 10.33 -6.49 -25.20
N ASP A 408 9.95 -5.68 -26.19
CA ASP A 408 10.06 -4.21 -26.15
C ASP A 408 9.09 -3.56 -25.12
N LEU A 409 8.12 -4.31 -24.63
CA LEU A 409 7.21 -3.95 -23.53
C LEU A 409 7.52 -4.71 -22.24
N GLY A 410 8.74 -5.21 -22.09
CA GLY A 410 9.25 -5.90 -20.91
C GLY A 410 9.18 -7.41 -20.93
N GLY A 411 8.58 -8.01 -21.97
CA GLY A 411 8.47 -9.47 -22.09
C GLY A 411 7.80 -10.09 -20.86
N TYR A 412 8.17 -11.31 -20.54
CA TYR A 412 7.69 -11.98 -19.33
C TYR A 412 8.37 -11.47 -18.03
N GLU A 413 9.44 -10.67 -18.15
CA GLU A 413 10.12 -9.98 -17.04
C GLU A 413 9.46 -8.61 -16.71
N ARG A 414 8.33 -8.25 -17.33
CA ARG A 414 7.65 -6.96 -17.16
C ARG A 414 7.43 -6.60 -15.68
N GLY A 415 6.98 -7.57 -14.88
CA GLY A 415 6.70 -7.38 -13.46
C GLY A 415 7.90 -7.52 -12.54
N LYS A 416 9.12 -7.76 -13.07
CA LYS A 416 10.33 -7.85 -12.23
C LYS A 416 10.55 -6.55 -11.46
N ASP A 417 10.83 -6.70 -10.16
CA ASP A 417 11.04 -5.59 -9.22
C ASP A 417 9.82 -4.66 -9.05
N TYR A 418 8.60 -5.19 -9.26
CA TYR A 418 7.34 -4.46 -9.28
C TYR A 418 7.14 -3.55 -8.07
N ASN A 419 6.81 -2.27 -8.32
CA ASN A 419 6.76 -1.23 -7.30
C ASN A 419 5.34 -0.68 -7.10
N HIS A 420 4.43 -1.48 -6.55
CA HIS A 420 3.06 -1.07 -6.27
C HIS A 420 2.56 -1.52 -4.89
N SER A 421 3.49 -1.63 -3.95
CA SER A 421 3.18 -2.09 -2.60
C SER A 421 4.15 -1.49 -1.60
N THR A 422 3.81 -1.50 -0.32
CA THR A 422 4.70 -1.13 0.76
C THR A 422 5.21 -2.36 1.49
N PHE A 423 6.43 -2.32 1.96
CA PHE A 423 7.03 -3.28 2.88
C PHE A 423 7.84 -2.58 3.95
N CYS A 424 8.69 -1.63 3.56
CA CYS A 424 9.54 -0.90 4.46
C CYS A 424 8.73 0.03 5.36
N ASP A 425 7.71 0.70 4.80
CA ASP A 425 6.74 1.46 5.59
C ASP A 425 6.05 0.59 6.64
N LEU A 426 5.58 -0.60 6.25
CA LEU A 426 4.91 -1.54 7.17
C LEU A 426 5.85 -2.11 8.24
N LEU A 427 7.14 -2.29 7.94
CA LEU A 427 8.13 -2.63 8.95
C LEU A 427 8.31 -1.48 9.95
N ILE A 428 8.48 -0.27 9.46
CA ILE A 428 8.73 0.93 10.27
C ILE A 428 7.50 1.26 11.12
N THR A 429 6.31 1.29 10.51
CA THR A 429 5.06 1.65 11.20
C THR A 429 4.48 0.51 12.03
N GLY A 430 4.66 -0.74 11.62
CA GLY A 430 4.08 -1.90 12.27
C GLY A 430 5.04 -2.64 13.20
N ILE A 431 6.13 -3.20 12.67
CA ILE A 431 7.09 -3.99 13.46
C ILE A 431 7.84 -3.11 14.46
N ALA A 432 8.46 -2.01 13.99
CA ALA A 432 9.11 -1.04 14.86
C ALA A 432 8.10 -0.09 15.53
N GLY A 433 6.93 0.05 14.93
CA GLY A 433 5.75 0.65 15.55
C GLY A 433 5.66 2.16 15.49
N VAL A 434 6.40 2.84 14.61
CA VAL A 434 6.32 4.31 14.48
C VAL A 434 4.90 4.74 14.13
N ILE A 435 4.39 5.79 14.78
CA ILE A 435 3.08 6.40 14.52
C ILE A 435 3.31 7.70 13.72
N PRO A 436 3.12 7.70 12.37
CA PRO A 436 3.54 8.80 11.50
C PRO A 436 2.83 10.13 11.78
N ASN A 437 1.53 10.08 12.03
CA ASN A 437 0.67 11.28 12.15
C ASN A 437 0.48 11.74 13.60
N SER A 438 1.45 11.45 14.48
CA SER A 438 1.42 11.92 15.87
C SER A 438 2.17 13.25 16.05
N ASP A 439 1.75 14.08 17.02
CA ASP A 439 2.40 15.36 17.32
C ASP A 439 3.86 15.20 17.75
N LYS A 440 4.18 14.09 18.38
CA LYS A 440 5.53 13.72 18.84
C LYS A 440 5.86 12.33 18.34
N PHE A 441 7.14 12.04 18.21
CA PHE A 441 7.60 10.69 17.87
C PHE A 441 7.11 9.69 18.92
N LYS A 442 6.33 8.71 18.48
CA LYS A 442 5.76 7.63 19.31
C LYS A 442 5.93 6.30 18.61
N VAL A 443 6.07 5.24 19.41
CA VAL A 443 6.15 3.88 18.91
C VAL A 443 5.17 2.96 19.64
N LEU A 444 4.54 2.07 18.89
CA LEU A 444 3.69 0.97 19.36
C LEU A 444 3.99 -0.28 18.52
N PRO A 445 5.06 -1.03 18.84
CA PRO A 445 5.53 -2.11 18.00
C PRO A 445 4.65 -3.37 18.03
N SER A 446 4.63 -4.10 16.91
CA SER A 446 4.06 -5.43 16.76
C SER A 446 5.20 -6.44 16.58
N ILE A 447 5.81 -6.88 17.66
CA ILE A 447 7.03 -7.68 17.62
C ILE A 447 6.70 -9.13 17.28
N PRO A 448 7.35 -9.76 16.26
CA PRO A 448 7.16 -11.16 15.95
C PRO A 448 7.53 -12.08 17.12
N ASN A 449 6.72 -13.12 17.32
CA ASN A 449 7.01 -14.13 18.34
C ASN A 449 8.38 -14.77 18.11
N GLY A 450 9.16 -14.93 19.17
CA GLY A 450 10.51 -15.48 19.11
C GLY A 450 11.60 -14.46 18.79
N TRP A 451 11.27 -13.25 18.42
CA TRP A 451 12.28 -12.22 18.31
C TRP A 451 12.72 -11.73 19.71
N GLU A 452 14.01 -11.71 19.94
CA GLU A 452 14.57 -11.24 21.18
C GLU A 452 15.19 -9.85 21.06
N TRP A 453 15.40 -9.39 19.82
CA TRP A 453 15.98 -8.10 19.56
C TRP A 453 15.68 -7.63 18.12
N PHE A 454 15.65 -6.32 17.93
CA PHE A 454 15.82 -5.64 16.65
C PHE A 454 16.39 -4.24 16.87
N LYS A 455 16.95 -3.65 15.83
CA LYS A 455 17.35 -2.24 15.81
C LYS A 455 16.96 -1.63 14.47
N LEU A 456 16.34 -0.47 14.52
CA LEU A 456 16.05 0.40 13.38
C LEU A 456 16.70 1.76 13.65
N GLU A 457 17.69 2.11 12.84
CA GLU A 457 18.55 3.29 13.03
C GLU A 457 18.37 4.29 11.89
N GLY A 458 18.32 5.58 12.21
CA GLY A 458 18.26 6.63 11.22
C GLY A 458 16.84 6.93 10.70
N VAL A 459 15.81 6.71 11.52
CA VAL A 459 14.43 7.06 11.17
C VAL A 459 14.27 8.57 11.22
N HIS A 460 14.08 9.19 10.06
CA HIS A 460 13.77 10.61 9.99
C HIS A 460 12.30 10.86 10.30
N PHE A 461 12.04 11.80 11.18
CA PHE A 461 10.70 12.24 11.54
C PHE A 461 10.73 13.75 11.79
N ARG A 462 10.17 14.50 10.85
CA ARG A 462 10.26 15.98 10.81
C ARG A 462 11.72 16.45 10.82
N ALA A 463 12.11 17.24 11.81
CA ALA A 463 13.46 17.79 11.91
C ALA A 463 14.46 16.87 12.62
N ASP A 464 14.00 15.77 13.19
CA ASP A 464 14.79 14.91 14.06
C ASP A 464 15.07 13.54 13.41
N THR A 465 16.07 12.87 13.95
CA THR A 465 16.41 11.49 13.59
C THR A 465 16.31 10.60 14.84
N TYR A 466 15.78 9.39 14.67
CA TYR A 466 15.55 8.47 15.78
C TYR A 466 16.17 7.10 15.53
N THR A 467 16.55 6.44 16.61
CA THR A 467 16.89 5.02 16.64
C THR A 467 15.92 4.30 17.56
N ILE A 468 15.32 3.21 17.08
CA ILE A 468 14.43 2.34 17.83
C ILE A 468 15.14 1.02 18.07
N ILE A 469 15.24 0.60 19.32
CA ILE A 469 15.87 -0.64 19.73
C ILE A 469 14.85 -1.45 20.53
N TYR A 470 14.72 -2.72 20.20
CA TYR A 470 14.11 -3.71 21.06
C TYR A 470 15.17 -4.69 21.53
N ASP A 471 15.28 -4.85 22.84
CA ASP A 471 16.18 -5.82 23.48
C ASP A 471 15.44 -6.48 24.64
N LYS A 472 15.01 -7.72 24.45
CA LYS A 472 14.19 -8.44 25.42
C LYS A 472 14.92 -8.65 26.75
N THR A 473 16.21 -8.92 26.73
CA THR A 473 17.02 -9.18 27.92
C THR A 473 17.84 -7.99 28.36
N GLY A 474 18.13 -7.05 27.46
CA GLY A 474 19.04 -5.92 27.64
C GLY A 474 20.52 -6.27 27.40
N GLU A 475 20.81 -7.52 27.00
CA GLU A 475 22.19 -8.01 26.84
C GLU A 475 22.73 -7.75 25.44
N LYS A 476 21.85 -7.74 24.43
CA LYS A 476 22.25 -7.62 23.00
C LYS A 476 22.91 -6.28 22.68
N TYR A 477 22.32 -5.20 23.19
CA TYR A 477 22.80 -3.82 22.93
C TYR A 477 23.37 -3.15 24.17
N GLY A 478 23.17 -3.72 25.37
CA GLY A 478 23.67 -3.17 26.62
C GLY A 478 23.03 -1.83 27.05
N MET A 479 21.82 -1.54 26.52
CA MET A 479 21.14 -0.25 26.71
C MET A 479 19.90 -0.33 27.59
N GLY A 480 19.60 -1.50 28.14
CA GLY A 480 18.40 -1.79 28.93
C GLY A 480 17.45 -2.75 28.23
N LYS A 481 16.38 -3.13 28.95
CA LYS A 481 15.37 -4.10 28.47
C LYS A 481 14.18 -3.41 27.81
N GLY A 482 13.60 -4.07 26.82
CA GLY A 482 12.36 -3.65 26.17
C GLY A 482 12.60 -2.71 25.00
N ILE A 483 11.69 -1.75 24.80
CA ILE A 483 11.76 -0.76 23.72
C ILE A 483 12.51 0.48 24.20
N ILE A 484 13.51 0.87 23.46
CA ILE A 484 14.33 2.05 23.73
C ILE A 484 14.28 2.94 22.48
N VAL A 485 14.00 4.22 22.68
CA VAL A 485 13.97 5.22 21.63
C VAL A 485 15.01 6.29 21.93
N GLN A 486 15.91 6.52 20.97
CA GLN A 486 16.93 7.55 21.06
C GLN A 486 16.68 8.60 20.00
N ARG A 487 16.74 9.87 20.36
CA ARG A 487 16.69 11.03 19.46
C ARG A 487 18.12 11.51 19.23
N HIS A 488 18.44 11.87 18.00
CA HIS A 488 19.74 12.38 17.56
C HIS A 488 19.63 13.77 17.00
#